data_329dfd3790aad222622a34efd359edd3
#
_entry.id   329dfd3790aad222622a34efd359edd3
#
_cell.length_a   1.000
_cell.length_b   1.000
_cell.length_c   1.000
_cell.angle_alpha   90.00
_cell.angle_beta   90.00
_cell.angle_gamma   90.00
#
_symmetry.space_group_name_H-M   'P 1'
#
loop_
_entity.id
_entity.type
_entity.pdbx_description
1 polymer ?
#
loop_
_entity_poly.entity_id
_entity_poly.type
_entity_poly.pdbx_seq_one_letter_code
_entity_poly.pdbx_strand_id
1 'polypeptide(L)'
;MPQENKIPSSHEAIRVYADTSVYGGAFDKEFRAASTEFLKMAGRGRFRLVISSVLREEILPAPPRVQELFAQYEKLAEVVVVTEAALKLQSGYLDAGIVGPQWDADALHVALATVSRCEFIVSWNFKHIVNYKRISLYNKVNVALGHAPIGIYSPLEVIDDGGTSEKKV
;
A
#
# COMPACT_ATOMS: atom_id res chain seq x y z
N MET A 1 -17.42 -37.68 12.42
CA MET A 1 -16.15 -37.11 12.00
C MET A 1 -16.02 -35.77 12.68
N PRO A 2 -15.08 -35.62 13.60
CA PRO A 2 -14.84 -34.29 14.13
C PRO A 2 -14.34 -33.44 12.95
N GLN A 3 -15.01 -32.35 12.70
CA GLN A 3 -14.46 -31.33 11.85
C GLN A 3 -13.17 -30.87 12.53
N GLU A 4 -12.05 -31.13 11.86
CA GLU A 4 -10.84 -30.46 12.22
C GLU A 4 -11.15 -28.95 12.16
N ASN A 5 -11.28 -28.35 13.33
CA ASN A 5 -11.18 -26.93 13.47
C ASN A 5 -9.80 -26.60 12.90
N LYS A 6 -9.74 -26.24 11.62
CA LYS A 6 -8.59 -25.52 11.09
C LYS A 6 -8.48 -24.27 11.95
N ILE A 7 -7.61 -24.35 12.94
CA ILE A 7 -7.08 -23.15 13.57
C ILE A 7 -6.61 -22.30 12.39
N PRO A 8 -7.21 -21.11 12.16
CA PRO A 8 -6.70 -20.24 11.11
C PRO A 8 -5.20 -20.16 11.35
N SER A 9 -4.43 -20.55 10.33
CA SER A 9 -2.99 -20.47 10.45
C SER A 9 -2.70 -19.04 10.90
N SER A 10 -2.00 -18.89 12.02
CA SER A 10 -1.56 -17.61 12.59
C SER A 10 -0.72 -16.78 11.60
N HIS A 11 -0.76 -17.12 10.32
CA HIS A 11 0.06 -16.61 9.24
C HIS A 11 -0.76 -16.34 7.97
N GLU A 12 -2.04 -16.01 8.07
CA GLU A 12 -2.63 -15.28 6.97
C GLU A 12 -1.85 -13.97 6.87
N ALA A 13 -1.01 -13.90 5.83
CA ALA A 13 -0.20 -12.74 5.59
C ALA A 13 -1.12 -11.51 5.50
N ILE A 14 -0.81 -10.47 6.24
CA ILE A 14 -1.55 -9.22 6.13
C ILE A 14 -1.43 -8.68 4.70
N ARG A 15 -2.49 -8.05 4.22
CA ARG A 15 -2.56 -7.51 2.86
C ARG A 15 -2.10 -6.06 2.87
N VAL A 16 -1.13 -5.75 2.04
CA VAL A 16 -0.48 -4.44 1.98
C VAL A 16 -0.50 -3.92 0.55
N TYR A 17 -1.03 -2.72 0.37
CA TYR A 17 -1.00 -2.02 -0.91
C TYR A 17 0.27 -1.16 -0.98
N ALA A 18 1.10 -1.39 -1.98
CA ALA A 18 2.27 -0.56 -2.23
C ALA A 18 2.03 0.25 -3.51
N ASP A 19 2.12 1.57 -3.41
CA ASP A 19 1.95 2.42 -4.58
C ASP A 19 3.18 2.42 -5.51
N THR A 20 3.07 3.10 -6.63
CA THR A 20 4.12 3.14 -7.67
C THR A 20 5.46 3.63 -7.14
N SER A 21 5.45 4.56 -6.19
CA SER A 21 6.68 5.16 -5.64
C SER A 21 7.58 4.15 -4.94
N VAL A 22 7.02 3.08 -4.39
CA VAL A 22 7.79 2.04 -3.70
C VAL A 22 8.69 1.29 -4.67
N TYR A 23 8.18 0.96 -5.85
CA TYR A 23 8.96 0.26 -6.89
C TYR A 23 10.02 1.17 -7.49
N GLY A 24 9.68 2.41 -7.81
CA GLY A 24 10.64 3.42 -8.27
C GLY A 24 11.71 3.73 -7.24
N GLY A 25 11.32 3.76 -5.97
CA GLY A 25 12.22 4.02 -4.85
C GLY A 25 13.38 3.03 -4.72
N ALA A 26 13.22 1.80 -5.20
CA ALA A 26 14.29 0.80 -5.21
C ALA A 26 15.50 1.22 -6.06
N PHE A 27 15.34 2.19 -6.95
CA PHE A 27 16.40 2.73 -7.80
C PHE A 27 16.78 4.17 -7.45
N ASP A 28 16.19 4.71 -6.41
CA ASP A 28 16.49 6.02 -5.88
C ASP A 28 17.52 5.90 -4.76
N LYS A 29 18.57 6.70 -4.81
CA LYS A 29 19.65 6.64 -3.83
C LYS A 29 19.16 6.78 -2.38
N GLU A 30 18.20 7.65 -2.15
CA GLU A 30 17.64 7.93 -0.83
C GLU A 30 16.75 6.80 -0.31
N PHE A 31 15.94 6.20 -1.19
CA PHE A 31 14.89 5.25 -0.82
C PHE A 31 15.24 3.77 -1.08
N ARG A 32 16.35 3.53 -1.74
CA ARG A 32 16.74 2.19 -2.23
C ARG A 32 16.74 1.12 -1.16
N ALA A 33 17.40 1.40 -0.05
CA ALA A 33 17.56 0.41 1.01
C ALA A 33 16.21 -0.03 1.59
N ALA A 34 15.35 0.92 1.92
CA ALA A 34 14.06 0.62 2.52
C ALA A 34 13.06 0.03 1.53
N SER A 35 12.99 0.53 0.29
CA SER A 35 12.15 -0.07 -0.77
C SER A 35 12.55 -1.51 -1.05
N THR A 36 13.84 -1.76 -1.19
CA THR A 36 14.35 -3.11 -1.47
C THR A 36 14.04 -4.07 -0.33
N GLU A 37 14.26 -3.66 0.92
CA GLU A 37 13.96 -4.50 2.07
C GLU A 37 12.45 -4.77 2.20
N PHE A 38 11.63 -3.76 2.01
CA PHE A 38 10.17 -3.91 2.00
C PHE A 38 9.74 -4.96 0.97
N LEU A 39 10.21 -4.87 -0.26
CA LEU A 39 9.86 -5.81 -1.33
C LEU A 39 10.39 -7.22 -1.03
N LYS A 40 11.58 -7.36 -0.46
CA LYS A 40 12.09 -8.66 -0.03
C LYS A 40 11.24 -9.30 1.06
N MET A 41 10.73 -8.52 2.00
CA MET A 41 9.79 -9.01 3.01
C MET A 41 8.53 -9.57 2.36
N ALA A 42 7.99 -8.90 1.37
CA ALA A 42 6.86 -9.40 0.58
C ALA A 42 7.21 -10.74 -0.12
N GLY A 43 8.39 -10.80 -0.73
CA GLY A 43 8.87 -12.01 -1.39
C GLY A 43 9.06 -13.20 -0.44
N ARG A 44 9.34 -12.93 0.84
CA ARG A 44 9.44 -13.95 1.90
C ARG A 44 8.09 -14.34 2.50
N GLY A 45 7.00 -13.74 2.03
CA GLY A 45 5.66 -14.01 2.54
C GLY A 45 5.30 -13.34 3.86
N ARG A 46 6.06 -12.34 4.30
CA ARG A 46 5.75 -11.58 5.52
C ARG A 46 4.43 -10.84 5.41
N PHE A 47 4.07 -10.43 4.22
CA PHE A 47 2.77 -9.86 3.88
C PHE A 47 2.45 -10.13 2.40
N ARG A 48 1.19 -10.02 2.06
CA ARG A 48 0.70 -10.18 0.70
C ARG A 48 0.59 -8.81 0.04
N LEU A 49 1.32 -8.63 -1.07
CA LEU A 49 1.19 -7.42 -1.87
C LEU A 49 -0.17 -7.39 -2.58
N VAL A 50 -0.79 -6.23 -2.55
CA VAL A 50 -1.95 -5.91 -3.36
C VAL A 50 -1.55 -4.82 -4.33
N ILE A 51 -1.82 -5.03 -5.60
CA ILE A 51 -1.61 -4.08 -6.68
C ILE A 51 -2.94 -3.77 -7.36
N SER A 52 -2.98 -2.75 -8.18
CA SER A 52 -4.19 -2.36 -8.90
C SER A 52 -3.94 -2.17 -10.38
N SER A 53 -5.02 -2.14 -11.17
CA SER A 53 -4.98 -1.76 -12.58
C SER A 53 -4.40 -0.36 -12.78
N VAL A 54 -4.64 0.56 -11.84
CA VAL A 54 -4.08 1.92 -11.87
C VAL A 54 -2.56 1.88 -11.75
N LEU A 55 -2.05 1.05 -10.86
CA LEU A 55 -0.61 0.86 -10.66
C LEU A 55 0.05 0.33 -11.94
N ARG A 56 -0.57 -0.64 -12.58
CA ARG A 56 -0.10 -1.18 -13.87
C ARG A 56 0.02 -0.08 -14.94
N GLU A 57 -0.97 0.78 -15.04
CA GLU A 57 -0.94 1.90 -15.98
C GLU A 57 0.17 2.90 -15.67
N GLU A 58 0.39 3.21 -14.40
CA GLU A 58 1.44 4.12 -13.96
C GLU A 58 2.84 3.58 -14.20
N ILE A 59 3.02 2.26 -14.16
CA ILE A 59 4.30 1.60 -14.41
C ILE A 59 4.68 1.57 -15.90
N LEU A 60 3.70 1.60 -16.81
CA LEU A 60 3.97 1.53 -18.25
C LEU A 60 4.99 2.57 -18.75
N PRO A 61 4.94 3.86 -18.36
CA PRO A 61 5.93 4.85 -18.78
C PRO A 61 7.20 4.85 -17.94
N ALA A 62 7.30 3.99 -16.93
CA ALA A 62 8.48 3.96 -16.07
C ALA A 62 9.71 3.40 -16.79
N PRO A 63 10.93 3.69 -16.30
CA PRO A 63 12.14 3.10 -16.86
C PRO A 63 12.08 1.57 -16.86
N PRO A 64 12.74 0.89 -17.85
CA PRO A 64 12.68 -0.57 -17.95
C PRO A 64 13.05 -1.32 -16.67
N ARG A 65 14.03 -0.81 -15.91
CA ARG A 65 14.43 -1.41 -14.62
C ARG A 65 13.31 -1.42 -13.58
N VAL A 66 12.49 -0.37 -13.57
CA VAL A 66 11.33 -0.29 -12.67
C VAL A 66 10.25 -1.26 -13.13
N GLN A 67 9.99 -1.33 -14.44
CA GLN A 67 9.05 -2.28 -15.02
C GLN A 67 9.41 -3.73 -14.73
N GLU A 68 10.68 -4.07 -14.84
CA GLU A 68 11.18 -5.42 -14.55
C GLU A 68 11.02 -5.78 -13.08
N LEU A 69 11.36 -4.87 -12.19
CA LEU A 69 11.17 -5.07 -10.74
C LEU A 69 9.69 -5.26 -10.42
N PHE A 70 8.83 -4.40 -10.93
CA PHE A 70 7.40 -4.50 -10.74
C PHE A 70 6.86 -5.86 -11.22
N ALA A 71 7.28 -6.31 -12.41
CA ALA A 71 6.85 -7.58 -12.97
C ALA A 71 7.22 -8.78 -12.09
N GLN A 72 8.35 -8.75 -11.41
CA GLN A 72 8.74 -9.80 -10.46
C GLN A 72 7.76 -9.91 -9.30
N TYR A 73 7.36 -8.78 -8.73
CA TYR A 73 6.45 -8.75 -7.57
C TYR A 73 4.99 -8.88 -7.96
N GLU A 74 4.62 -8.45 -9.15
CA GLU A 74 3.27 -8.64 -9.69
C GLU A 74 2.85 -10.12 -9.70
N LYS A 75 3.78 -11.02 -9.98
CA LYS A 75 3.52 -12.47 -9.96
C LYS A 75 3.11 -13.00 -8.60
N LEU A 76 3.52 -12.32 -7.53
CA LEU A 76 3.24 -12.70 -6.15
C LEU A 76 2.07 -11.91 -5.55
N ALA A 77 1.57 -10.93 -6.28
CA ALA A 77 0.59 -9.98 -5.78
C ALA A 77 -0.84 -10.38 -6.13
N GLU A 78 -1.75 -9.94 -5.29
CA GLU A 78 -3.19 -9.93 -5.60
C GLU A 78 -3.50 -8.66 -6.40
N VAL A 79 -4.24 -8.80 -7.50
CA VAL A 79 -4.61 -7.68 -8.37
C VAL A 79 -6.05 -7.27 -8.09
N VAL A 80 -6.25 -6.00 -7.79
CA VAL A 80 -7.56 -5.40 -7.62
C VAL A 80 -7.85 -4.42 -8.74
N VAL A 81 -9.11 -4.28 -9.08
CA VAL A 81 -9.57 -3.35 -10.12
C VAL A 81 -10.30 -2.17 -9.50
N VAL A 82 -10.41 -1.08 -10.24
CA VAL A 82 -11.18 0.08 -9.82
C VAL A 82 -12.66 -0.29 -9.78
N THR A 83 -13.27 -0.15 -8.62
CA THR A 83 -14.69 -0.41 -8.40
C THR A 83 -15.45 0.90 -8.21
N GLU A 84 -16.76 0.84 -8.30
CA GLU A 84 -17.63 1.98 -7.99
C GLU A 84 -17.41 2.46 -6.54
N ALA A 85 -17.22 1.54 -5.59
CA ALA A 85 -16.95 1.87 -4.21
C ALA A 85 -15.63 2.65 -4.06
N ALA A 86 -14.58 2.27 -4.79
CA ALA A 86 -13.31 2.99 -4.79
C ALA A 86 -13.47 4.41 -5.36
N LEU A 87 -14.23 4.57 -6.44
CA LEU A 87 -14.48 5.88 -7.03
C LEU A 87 -15.31 6.79 -6.12
N LYS A 88 -16.30 6.25 -5.43
CA LYS A 88 -17.08 6.99 -4.43
C LYS A 88 -16.20 7.46 -3.28
N LEU A 89 -15.32 6.60 -2.80
CA LEU A 89 -14.41 6.95 -1.73
C LEU A 89 -13.40 8.01 -2.18
N GLN A 90 -12.84 7.86 -3.38
CA GLN A 90 -12.00 8.90 -3.99
C GLN A 90 -12.71 10.25 -4.06
N SER A 91 -13.96 10.27 -4.52
CA SER A 91 -14.77 11.49 -4.57
C SER A 91 -14.96 12.08 -3.17
N GLY A 92 -15.18 11.25 -2.17
CA GLY A 92 -15.28 11.68 -0.78
C GLY A 92 -14.01 12.37 -0.28
N TYR A 93 -12.84 11.85 -0.64
CA TYR A 93 -11.55 12.46 -0.29
C TYR A 93 -11.38 13.82 -0.98
N LEU A 94 -11.73 13.91 -2.27
CA LEU A 94 -11.64 15.15 -3.03
C LEU A 94 -12.63 16.20 -2.50
N ASP A 95 -13.85 15.81 -2.20
CA ASP A 95 -14.87 16.70 -1.64
C ASP A 95 -14.47 17.23 -0.26
N ALA A 96 -13.78 16.43 0.53
CA ALA A 96 -13.24 16.83 1.83
C ALA A 96 -11.99 17.73 1.70
N GLY A 97 -11.49 17.94 0.48
CA GLY A 97 -10.32 18.79 0.23
C GLY A 97 -8.99 18.21 0.73
N ILE A 98 -8.90 16.89 0.87
CA ILE A 98 -7.67 16.24 1.37
C ILE A 98 -6.52 16.47 0.40
N VAL A 99 -6.79 16.34 -0.90
CA VAL A 99 -5.88 16.69 -1.99
C VAL A 99 -6.67 17.42 -3.07
N GLY A 100 -5.98 18.23 -3.89
CA GLY A 100 -6.61 18.89 -5.02
C GLY A 100 -6.94 17.92 -6.16
N PRO A 101 -7.83 18.32 -7.11
CA PRO A 101 -8.25 17.45 -8.21
C PRO A 101 -7.11 16.95 -9.10
N GLN A 102 -6.03 17.71 -9.21
CA GLN A 102 -4.83 17.33 -9.97
C GLN A 102 -4.08 16.14 -9.33
N TRP A 103 -4.39 15.80 -8.09
CA TRP A 103 -3.80 14.70 -7.33
C TRP A 103 -4.79 13.57 -7.07
N ASP A 104 -5.79 13.45 -7.92
CA ASP A 104 -6.85 12.45 -7.81
C ASP A 104 -6.33 11.00 -7.85
N ALA A 105 -5.24 10.76 -8.58
CA ALA A 105 -4.60 9.45 -8.62
C ALA A 105 -4.05 9.02 -7.25
N ASP A 106 -3.45 9.95 -6.49
CA ASP A 106 -2.97 9.68 -5.14
C ASP A 106 -4.13 9.29 -4.21
N ALA A 107 -5.23 10.03 -4.29
CA ALA A 107 -6.45 9.72 -3.55
C ALA A 107 -7.04 8.36 -3.96
N LEU A 108 -6.96 8.00 -5.24
CA LEU A 108 -7.45 6.71 -5.73
C LEU A 108 -6.65 5.54 -5.17
N HIS A 109 -5.33 5.67 -5.04
CA HIS A 109 -4.52 4.63 -4.39
C HIS A 109 -4.96 4.37 -2.95
N VAL A 110 -5.20 5.41 -2.18
CA VAL A 110 -5.71 5.26 -0.80
C VAL A 110 -7.09 4.61 -0.79
N ALA A 111 -7.97 5.03 -1.70
CA ALA A 111 -9.31 4.46 -1.83
C ALA A 111 -9.28 2.98 -2.20
N LEU A 112 -8.44 2.60 -3.16
CA LEU A 112 -8.28 1.20 -3.57
C LEU A 112 -7.78 0.32 -2.44
N ALA A 113 -6.78 0.78 -1.70
CA ALA A 113 -6.26 0.07 -0.55
C ALA A 113 -7.33 -0.11 0.54
N THR A 114 -8.11 0.93 0.80
CA THR A 114 -9.18 0.92 1.81
C THR A 114 -10.32 -0.03 1.42
N VAL A 115 -10.83 0.09 0.21
CA VAL A 115 -11.96 -0.72 -0.29
C VAL A 115 -11.56 -2.20 -0.41
N SER A 116 -10.31 -2.46 -0.76
CA SER A 116 -9.76 -3.82 -0.83
C SER A 116 -9.44 -4.42 0.53
N ARG A 117 -9.69 -3.68 1.61
CA ARG A 117 -9.45 -4.12 3.00
C ARG A 117 -7.99 -4.48 3.27
N CYS A 118 -7.06 -3.72 2.71
CA CYS A 118 -5.67 -3.82 3.09
C CYS A 118 -5.47 -3.33 4.53
N GLU A 119 -4.52 -3.92 5.24
CA GLU A 119 -4.14 -3.47 6.59
C GLU A 119 -3.53 -2.08 6.52
N PHE A 120 -2.69 -1.84 5.52
CA PHE A 120 -2.10 -0.53 5.29
C PHE A 120 -1.68 -0.33 3.84
N ILE A 121 -1.48 0.93 3.49
CA ILE A 121 -0.84 1.36 2.24
C ILE A 121 0.58 1.84 2.56
N VAL A 122 1.52 1.50 1.69
CA VAL A 122 2.92 1.92 1.78
C VAL A 122 3.25 2.81 0.60
N SER A 123 3.87 3.95 0.87
CA SER A 123 4.19 4.96 -0.15
C SER A 123 5.36 5.83 0.30
N TRP A 124 6.11 6.36 -0.67
CA TRP A 124 7.07 7.45 -0.46
C TRP A 124 6.46 8.83 -0.69
N ASN A 125 5.19 8.90 -1.04
CA ASN A 125 4.52 10.16 -1.29
C ASN A 125 4.18 10.87 0.04
N PHE A 126 5.15 11.57 0.59
CA PHE A 126 4.99 12.34 1.83
C PHE A 126 4.14 13.58 1.67
N LYS A 127 3.90 14.01 0.45
CA LYS A 127 3.14 15.23 0.18
C LYS A 127 1.64 14.98 0.25
N HIS A 128 1.15 13.88 -0.34
CA HIS A 128 -0.28 13.65 -0.50
C HIS A 128 -0.82 12.40 0.19
N ILE A 129 0.03 11.44 0.52
CA ILE A 129 -0.39 10.16 1.11
C ILE A 129 0.15 10.01 2.53
N VAL A 130 1.46 9.85 2.69
CA VAL A 130 2.12 9.65 3.99
C VAL A 130 2.38 10.99 4.65
N ASN A 131 1.32 11.64 5.08
CA ASN A 131 1.38 12.97 5.66
C ASN A 131 0.50 12.99 6.91
N TYR A 132 1.07 13.37 8.03
CA TYR A 132 0.40 13.35 9.32
C TYR A 132 -0.99 13.98 9.30
N LYS A 133 -1.10 15.15 8.68
CA LYS A 133 -2.39 15.87 8.61
C LYS A 133 -3.40 15.15 7.73
N ARG A 134 -2.95 14.56 6.61
CA ARG A 134 -3.83 13.88 5.66
C ARG A 134 -4.26 12.50 6.12
N ILE A 135 -3.42 11.78 6.83
CA ILE A 135 -3.73 10.43 7.32
C ILE A 135 -5.01 10.44 8.15
N SER A 136 -5.15 11.36 9.09
CA SER A 136 -6.37 11.45 9.90
C SER A 136 -7.58 11.86 9.07
N LEU A 137 -7.40 12.72 8.07
CA LEU A 137 -8.48 13.15 7.17
C LEU A 137 -8.97 12.00 6.28
N TYR A 138 -8.06 11.22 5.70
CA TYR A 138 -8.43 10.01 4.95
C TYR A 138 -9.27 9.07 5.81
N ASN A 139 -8.82 8.80 7.01
CA ASN A 139 -9.52 7.87 7.90
C ASN A 139 -10.86 8.40 8.42
N LYS A 140 -11.01 9.71 8.59
CA LYS A 140 -12.31 10.32 8.89
C LYS A 140 -13.32 10.05 7.77
N VAL A 141 -12.91 10.25 6.52
CA VAL A 141 -13.78 9.99 5.36
C VAL A 141 -14.05 8.48 5.24
N ASN A 142 -13.06 7.64 5.45
CA ASN A 142 -13.22 6.19 5.43
C ASN A 142 -14.34 5.75 6.38
N VAL A 143 -14.26 6.17 7.63
CA VAL A 143 -15.24 5.82 8.65
C VAL A 143 -16.62 6.41 8.32
N ALA A 144 -16.67 7.66 7.88
CA ALA A 144 -17.93 8.31 7.52
C ALA A 144 -18.65 7.60 6.38
N LEU A 145 -17.94 6.99 5.46
CA LEU A 145 -18.49 6.23 4.32
C LEU A 145 -18.62 4.73 4.59
N GLY A 146 -18.41 4.29 5.83
CA GLY A 146 -18.64 2.91 6.24
C GLY A 146 -17.46 1.96 6.01
N HIS A 147 -16.25 2.50 5.84
CA HIS A 147 -15.04 1.71 5.70
C HIS A 147 -14.22 1.66 7.00
N ALA A 148 -13.42 0.62 7.16
CA ALA A 148 -12.47 0.55 8.27
C ALA A 148 -11.34 1.59 8.07
N PRO A 149 -10.76 2.11 9.15
CA PRO A 149 -9.53 2.88 9.04
C PRO A 149 -8.42 2.05 8.42
N ILE A 150 -7.50 2.72 7.72
CA ILE A 150 -6.34 2.10 7.09
C ILE A 150 -5.05 2.70 7.65
N GLY A 151 -4.04 1.85 7.87
CA GLY A 151 -2.70 2.31 8.16
C GLY A 151 -2.08 2.95 6.92
N ILE A 152 -1.32 4.02 7.09
CA ILE A 152 -0.64 4.73 6.00
C ILE A 152 0.80 4.95 6.45
N TYR A 153 1.75 4.29 5.78
CA TYR A 153 3.15 4.26 6.21
C TYR A 153 4.11 4.45 5.04
N SER A 154 5.32 4.88 5.35
CA SER A 154 6.45 4.76 4.44
C SER A 154 7.08 3.38 4.56
N PRO A 155 7.89 2.94 3.59
CA PRO A 155 8.64 1.69 3.72
C PRO A 155 9.52 1.65 4.97
N LEU A 156 10.08 2.79 5.40
CA LEU A 156 10.92 2.86 6.62
C LEU A 156 10.20 2.43 7.89
N GLU A 157 8.89 2.68 7.97
CA GLU A 157 8.09 2.36 9.15
C GLU A 157 7.69 0.88 9.22
N VAL A 158 7.82 0.18 8.10
CA VAL A 158 7.31 -1.20 7.93
C VAL A 158 8.43 -2.23 7.94
N ILE A 159 9.64 -1.87 7.53
CA ILE A 159 10.74 -2.81 7.39
C ILE A 159 11.26 -3.30 8.75
N ASP A 160 11.71 -4.56 8.77
CA ASP A 160 12.43 -5.10 9.91
C ASP A 160 13.84 -4.53 9.99
N ASP A 161 14.24 -4.08 11.15
CA ASP A 161 15.60 -3.61 11.43
C ASP A 161 16.60 -4.76 11.67
N GLY A 162 16.40 -5.90 11.01
CA GLY A 162 17.32 -7.02 11.11
C GLY A 162 17.59 -7.52 12.55
N GLY A 163 16.58 -7.42 13.42
CA GLY A 163 16.69 -7.87 14.80
C GLY A 163 17.33 -6.87 15.76
N THR A 164 17.59 -5.67 15.31
CA THR A 164 18.15 -4.61 16.17
C THR A 164 17.14 -4.04 17.15
N SER A 165 15.86 -4.28 16.94
CA SER A 165 14.80 -3.85 17.84
C SER A 165 14.85 -4.50 19.22
N GLU A 166 15.51 -5.64 19.36
CA GLU A 166 15.65 -6.36 20.63
C GLU A 166 16.81 -5.86 21.50
N LYS A 167 17.62 -4.94 21.01
CA LYS A 167 18.79 -4.42 21.72
C LYS A 167 18.55 -3.11 22.44
N LYS A 168 17.35 -2.61 22.47
CA LYS A 168 17.00 -1.44 23.26
C LYS A 168 16.52 -1.88 24.63
N VAL A 169 17.44 -2.07 25.48
CA VAL A 169 17.17 -2.06 26.92
C VAL A 169 17.46 -0.67 27.43
#